data_363c1b416d4cf0eb948f463fee642038
#
_entry.id   363c1b416d4cf0eb948f463fee642038
#
_cell.length_a   1.000
_cell.length_b   1.000
_cell.length_c   1.000
_cell.angle_alpha   90.00
_cell.angle_beta   90.00
_cell.angle_gamma   90.00
#
_symmetry.space_group_name_H-M   'P 1'
#
loop_
_entity.id
_entity.type
_entity.pdbx_description
1 polymer ?
#
loop_
_entity_poly.entity_id
_entity_poly.type
_entity_poly.pdbx_seq_one_letter_code
_entity_poly.pdbx_strand_id
1 'polypeptide(L)'
;CAKEIYFLDKEWNVMPNKGGEYIARPKLIHYNLFDKPWHYSEIPYEEYFWQYAAESGFYPLLIKQRKQYGDSERKADRENLKKLLARAERIADGDGVKFSDVVGSGSFAGDNILEEI
;
A
#
# COMPACT_ATOMS: atom_id res chain seq x y z
N CYS A 1 24.23 9.62 12.00
CA CYS A 1 23.28 8.50 11.76
C CYS A 1 23.09 8.15 10.27
N ALA A 2 23.35 9.06 9.31
CA ALA A 2 23.23 8.75 7.88
C ALA A 2 24.18 7.63 7.39
N LYS A 3 25.24 7.34 8.13
CA LYS A 3 26.20 6.27 7.82
C LYS A 3 25.68 4.86 8.17
N GLU A 4 24.59 4.77 8.90
CA GLU A 4 23.99 3.50 9.37
C GLU A 4 22.76 3.09 8.58
N ILE A 5 22.37 3.87 7.54
CA ILE A 5 21.23 3.55 6.68
C ILE A 5 21.70 2.66 5.55
N TYR A 6 21.12 1.48 5.44
CA TYR A 6 21.30 0.57 4.33
C TYR A 6 20.10 0.63 3.40
N PHE A 7 20.34 0.94 2.14
CA PHE A 7 19.29 0.95 1.12
C PHE A 7 19.14 -0.44 0.53
N LEU A 8 17.95 -1.02 0.70
CA LEU A 8 17.61 -2.30 0.10
C LEU A 8 17.29 -2.14 -1.39
N ASP A 9 17.55 -3.20 -2.15
CA ASP A 9 17.17 -3.26 -3.56
C ASP A 9 15.64 -3.21 -3.73
N LYS A 10 15.18 -2.79 -4.91
CA LYS A 10 13.76 -2.64 -5.24
C LYS A 10 12.92 -3.92 -5.04
N GLU A 11 13.56 -5.08 -5.11
CA GLU A 11 12.93 -6.39 -4.87
C GLU A 11 12.35 -6.54 -3.45
N TRP A 12 12.85 -5.75 -2.49
CA TRP A 12 12.41 -5.79 -1.09
C TRP A 12 11.21 -4.91 -0.78
N ASN A 13 10.70 -4.15 -1.74
CA ASN A 13 9.48 -3.38 -1.60
C ASN A 13 8.78 -3.23 -2.95
N VAL A 14 8.35 -4.34 -3.50
CA VAL A 14 7.61 -4.36 -4.76
C VAL A 14 6.17 -3.92 -4.49
N MET A 15 5.81 -2.76 -5.02
CA MET A 15 4.44 -2.27 -4.99
C MET A 15 3.76 -2.58 -6.32
N PRO A 16 2.78 -3.49 -6.34
CA PRO A 16 2.08 -3.86 -7.57
C PRO A 16 1.33 -2.69 -8.18
N ASN A 17 1.70 -2.32 -9.40
CA ASN A 17 1.03 -1.30 -10.19
C ASN A 17 0.69 -1.85 -11.56
N LYS A 18 -0.55 -1.64 -12.02
CA LYS A 18 -0.94 -1.96 -13.40
C LYS A 18 -0.16 -1.06 -14.35
N GLY A 19 0.66 -1.67 -15.21
CA GLY A 19 1.52 -0.94 -16.15
C GLY A 19 2.88 -0.49 -15.61
N GLY A 20 3.23 -0.85 -14.38
CA GLY A 20 4.55 -0.62 -13.81
C GLY A 20 5.61 -1.62 -14.30
N GLU A 21 6.87 -1.39 -13.92
CA GLU A 21 7.96 -2.32 -14.18
C GLU A 21 7.71 -3.66 -13.48
N TYR A 22 7.86 -4.76 -14.20
CA TYR A 22 7.77 -6.10 -13.61
C TYR A 22 9.09 -6.49 -12.95
N ILE A 23 9.02 -6.90 -11.69
CA ILE A 23 10.16 -7.41 -10.92
C ILE A 23 10.10 -8.93 -10.88
N ALA A 24 11.05 -9.60 -11.53
CA ALA A 24 11.03 -11.04 -11.74
C ALA A 24 11.18 -11.87 -10.45
N ARG A 25 11.86 -11.34 -9.44
CA ARG A 25 12.15 -12.03 -8.18
C ARG A 25 11.82 -11.15 -6.98
N PRO A 26 10.54 -10.86 -6.73
CA PRO A 26 10.16 -10.06 -5.58
C PRO A 26 10.50 -10.80 -4.28
N LYS A 27 11.11 -10.09 -3.34
CA LYS A 27 11.39 -10.61 -1.99
C LYS A 27 10.35 -10.17 -0.98
N LEU A 28 9.76 -9.00 -1.19
CA LEU A 28 8.63 -8.51 -0.42
C LEU A 28 7.67 -7.80 -1.37
N ILE A 29 6.41 -8.22 -1.36
CA ILE A 29 5.34 -7.60 -2.14
C ILE A 29 4.45 -6.84 -1.19
N HIS A 30 4.34 -5.52 -1.43
CA HIS A 30 3.57 -4.61 -0.60
C HIS A 30 2.30 -4.18 -1.32
N TYR A 31 1.18 -4.82 -0.99
CA TYR A 31 -0.15 -4.44 -1.47
C TYR A 31 -0.68 -3.26 -0.68
N ASN A 32 -0.30 -2.07 -1.10
CA ASN A 32 -0.84 -0.82 -0.58
C ASN A 32 -2.15 -0.45 -1.29
N LEU A 33 -2.83 0.58 -0.81
CA LEU A 33 -4.08 1.08 -1.40
C LEU A 33 -5.18 0.00 -1.58
N PHE A 34 -5.90 0.03 -2.69
CA PHE A 34 -7.13 -0.73 -2.88
C PHE A 34 -6.96 -2.03 -3.67
N ASP A 35 -6.01 -2.09 -4.59
CA ASP A 35 -5.78 -3.25 -5.47
C ASP A 35 -5.13 -4.40 -4.70
N LYS A 36 -5.97 -5.21 -4.04
CA LYS A 36 -5.54 -6.33 -3.20
C LYS A 36 -6.04 -7.66 -3.75
N PRO A 37 -5.23 -8.74 -3.72
CA PRO A 37 -5.63 -10.04 -4.27
C PRO A 37 -6.87 -10.63 -3.63
N TRP A 38 -7.11 -10.34 -2.35
CA TRP A 38 -8.28 -10.83 -1.61
C TRP A 38 -9.54 -9.98 -1.82
N HIS A 39 -9.47 -8.92 -2.63
CA HIS A 39 -10.60 -8.09 -3.06
C HIS A 39 -10.86 -8.19 -4.55
N TYR A 40 -9.80 -8.21 -5.35
CA TYR A 40 -9.86 -8.16 -6.81
C TYR A 40 -9.15 -9.34 -7.46
N SER A 41 -9.52 -9.66 -8.70
CA SER A 41 -8.79 -10.57 -9.57
C SER A 41 -7.84 -9.81 -10.50
N GLU A 42 -6.90 -10.54 -11.08
CA GLU A 42 -5.91 -10.00 -12.03
C GLU A 42 -5.03 -8.89 -11.42
N ILE A 43 -4.70 -9.05 -10.14
CA ILE A 43 -3.78 -8.17 -9.45
C ILE A 43 -2.34 -8.64 -9.72
N PRO A 44 -1.42 -7.74 -10.09
CA PRO A 44 -0.04 -8.11 -10.33
C PRO A 44 0.57 -8.84 -9.12
N TYR A 45 1.32 -9.90 -9.37
CA TYR A 45 1.95 -10.77 -8.35
C TYR A 45 0.97 -11.52 -7.43
N GLU A 46 -0.32 -11.60 -7.76
CA GLU A 46 -1.31 -12.28 -6.90
C GLU A 46 -1.00 -13.76 -6.69
N GLU A 47 -0.30 -14.40 -7.63
CA GLU A 47 0.13 -15.79 -7.53
C GLU A 47 1.00 -16.05 -6.29
N TYR A 48 1.87 -15.14 -5.92
CA TYR A 48 2.68 -15.26 -4.69
C TYR A 48 1.83 -15.19 -3.43
N PHE A 49 0.85 -14.30 -3.41
CA PHE A 49 -0.10 -14.21 -2.30
C PHE A 49 -0.91 -15.50 -2.16
N TRP A 50 -1.49 -15.98 -3.26
CA TRP A 50 -2.35 -17.17 -3.23
C TRP A 50 -1.58 -18.46 -2.94
N GLN A 51 -0.32 -18.55 -3.30
CA GLN A 51 0.53 -19.67 -2.92
C GLN A 51 0.62 -19.81 -1.39
N TYR A 52 0.95 -18.73 -0.69
CA TYR A 52 1.02 -18.75 0.78
C TYR A 52 -0.37 -18.85 1.43
N ALA A 53 -1.36 -18.22 0.86
CA ALA A 53 -2.74 -18.32 1.35
C ALA A 53 -3.26 -19.76 1.30
N ALA A 54 -2.91 -20.53 0.26
CA ALA A 54 -3.30 -21.93 0.10
C ALA A 54 -2.71 -22.82 1.20
N GLU A 55 -1.52 -22.51 1.69
CA GLU A 55 -0.86 -23.21 2.79
C GLU A 55 -1.40 -22.79 4.16
N SER A 56 -2.08 -21.67 4.25
CA SER A 56 -2.67 -21.17 5.48
C SER A 56 -4.07 -21.76 5.71
N GLY A 57 -4.48 -21.90 6.95
CA GLY A 57 -5.86 -22.27 7.30
C GLY A 57 -6.92 -21.22 6.94
N PHE A 58 -6.52 -20.06 6.43
CA PHE A 58 -7.40 -18.95 6.08
C PHE A 58 -7.86 -18.93 4.61
N TYR A 59 -7.35 -19.81 3.78
CA TYR A 59 -7.68 -19.85 2.35
C TYR A 59 -9.19 -19.81 2.05
N PRO A 60 -10.03 -20.65 2.69
CA PRO A 60 -11.48 -20.62 2.44
C PRO A 60 -12.13 -19.27 2.81
N LEU A 61 -11.66 -18.63 3.88
CA LEU A 61 -12.14 -17.32 4.31
C LEU A 61 -11.77 -16.23 3.30
N LEU A 62 -10.54 -16.25 2.80
CA LEU A 62 -10.05 -15.29 1.80
C LEU A 62 -10.82 -15.41 0.49
N ILE A 63 -11.10 -16.62 0.02
CA ILE A 63 -11.94 -16.87 -1.16
C ILE A 63 -13.36 -16.37 -0.95
N LYS A 64 -13.94 -16.64 0.22
CA LYS A 64 -15.27 -16.15 0.57
C LYS A 64 -15.31 -14.62 0.59
N GLN A 65 -14.33 -13.98 1.22
CA GLN A 65 -14.21 -12.52 1.27
C GLN A 65 -14.14 -11.91 -0.14
N ARG A 66 -13.33 -12.49 -1.02
CA ARG A 66 -13.21 -12.05 -2.41
C ARG A 66 -14.54 -12.13 -3.16
N LYS A 67 -15.29 -13.22 -2.97
CA LYS A 67 -16.62 -13.37 -3.59
C LYS A 67 -17.66 -12.39 -3.05
N GLN A 68 -17.53 -11.99 -1.80
CA GLN A 68 -18.43 -11.04 -1.13
C GLN A 68 -18.07 -9.58 -1.43
N TYR A 69 -16.88 -9.31 -1.96
CA TYR A 69 -16.44 -7.97 -2.33
C TYR A 69 -17.17 -7.53 -3.60
N GLY A 70 -18.26 -6.80 -3.41
CA GLY A 70 -19.25 -6.49 -4.43
C GLY A 70 -19.09 -5.11 -5.07
N ASP A 71 -20.09 -4.70 -5.81
CA ASP A 71 -20.07 -3.45 -6.56
C ASP A 71 -20.08 -2.21 -5.65
N SER A 72 -20.71 -2.29 -4.48
CA SER A 72 -20.73 -1.21 -3.49
C SER A 72 -19.32 -0.91 -2.96
N GLU A 73 -18.58 -1.96 -2.59
CA GLU A 73 -17.20 -1.85 -2.10
C GLU A 73 -16.27 -1.35 -3.20
N ARG A 74 -16.41 -1.88 -4.40
CA ARG A 74 -15.63 -1.45 -5.58
C ARG A 74 -15.90 0.01 -5.95
N LYS A 75 -17.15 0.45 -5.83
CA LYS A 75 -17.51 1.86 -6.03
C LYS A 75 -16.88 2.74 -4.97
N ALA A 76 -16.96 2.34 -3.70
CA ALA A 76 -16.35 3.08 -2.60
C ALA A 76 -14.83 3.20 -2.78
N ASP A 77 -14.14 2.14 -3.20
CA ASP A 77 -12.71 2.16 -3.48
C ASP A 77 -12.36 3.16 -4.58
N ARG A 78 -13.13 3.17 -5.67
CA ARG A 78 -12.91 4.14 -6.77
C ARG A 78 -13.11 5.59 -6.31
N GLU A 79 -14.11 5.85 -5.50
CA GLU A 79 -14.36 7.19 -4.96
C GLU A 79 -13.26 7.62 -3.98
N ASN A 80 -12.83 6.71 -3.13
CA ASN A 80 -11.74 6.97 -2.19
C ASN A 80 -10.41 7.18 -2.90
N LEU A 81 -10.12 6.43 -3.96
CA LEU A 81 -8.93 6.64 -4.78
C LEU A 81 -8.96 8.04 -5.43
N LYS A 82 -10.10 8.47 -5.98
CA LYS A 82 -10.24 9.82 -6.54
C LYS A 82 -9.97 10.90 -5.50
N LYS A 83 -10.51 10.75 -4.28
CA LYS A 83 -10.26 11.68 -3.17
C LYS A 83 -8.79 11.72 -2.78
N LEU A 84 -8.14 10.56 -2.74
CA LEU A 84 -6.72 10.44 -2.42
C LEU A 84 -5.85 11.13 -3.46
N LEU A 85 -6.12 10.91 -4.75
CA LEU A 85 -5.41 11.55 -5.85
C LEU A 85 -5.60 13.07 -5.83
N ALA A 86 -6.83 13.55 -5.67
CA ALA A 86 -7.12 14.98 -5.57
C ALA A 86 -6.40 15.63 -4.37
N ARG A 87 -6.30 14.92 -3.25
CA ARG A 87 -5.52 15.39 -2.10
C ARG A 87 -4.02 15.45 -2.40
N ALA A 88 -3.48 14.43 -3.08
CA ALA A 88 -2.08 14.40 -3.47
C ALA A 88 -1.73 15.55 -4.43
N GLU A 89 -2.59 15.83 -5.40
CA GLU A 89 -2.45 16.96 -6.33
C GLU A 89 -2.43 18.29 -5.59
N ARG A 90 -3.36 18.52 -4.65
CA ARG A 90 -3.38 19.73 -3.83
C ARG A 90 -2.11 19.92 -3.01
N ILE A 91 -1.59 18.83 -2.44
CA ILE A 91 -0.33 18.86 -1.67
C ILE A 91 0.84 19.21 -2.60
N ALA A 92 0.89 18.61 -3.79
CA ALA A 92 1.92 18.90 -4.79
C ALA A 92 1.89 20.36 -5.25
N ASP A 93 0.69 20.95 -5.38
CA ASP A 93 0.49 22.36 -5.77
C ASP A 93 0.72 23.36 -4.61
N GLY A 94 1.06 22.87 -3.42
CA GLY A 94 1.36 23.71 -2.26
C GLY A 94 0.16 24.10 -1.39
N ASP A 95 -1.05 23.62 -1.70
CA ASP A 95 -2.28 23.87 -0.93
C ASP A 95 -2.45 22.92 0.26
N GLY A 96 -1.52 21.98 0.44
CA GLY A 96 -1.57 21.00 1.51
C GLY A 96 -1.01 21.51 2.84
N VAL A 97 -1.23 20.72 3.88
CA VAL A 97 -0.61 20.94 5.20
C VAL A 97 0.90 20.81 5.06
N LYS A 98 1.65 21.86 5.41
CA LYS A 98 3.10 21.80 5.42
C LYS A 98 3.58 20.88 6.53
N PHE A 99 4.68 20.18 6.27
CA PHE A 99 5.32 19.32 7.29
C PHE A 99 5.62 20.08 8.60
N SER A 100 6.07 21.32 8.48
CA SER A 100 6.30 22.23 9.60
C SER A 100 5.07 22.46 10.49
N ASP A 101 3.87 22.49 9.88
CA ASP A 101 2.63 22.73 10.60
C ASP A 101 2.20 21.48 11.40
N VAL A 102 2.54 20.30 10.90
CA VAL A 102 2.28 19.02 11.57
C VAL A 102 3.24 18.82 12.74
N VAL A 103 4.52 19.11 12.55
CA VAL A 103 5.57 19.01 13.60
C VAL A 103 5.38 20.06 14.69
N GLY A 104 4.97 21.28 14.31
CA GLY A 104 4.71 22.38 15.25
C GLY A 104 3.51 22.18 16.17
N SER A 105 2.59 21.28 15.84
CA SER A 105 1.42 20.99 16.68
C SER A 105 1.71 20.10 17.91
N GLY A 106 2.91 19.52 18.03
CA GLY A 106 3.34 18.67 19.14
C GLY A 106 2.54 17.37 19.33
N SER A 107 1.60 17.10 18.44
CA SER A 107 0.70 15.93 18.48
C SER A 107 1.14 14.79 17.57
N PHE A 108 2.27 14.95 16.91
CA PHE A 108 2.76 14.00 15.93
C PHE A 108 3.72 12.99 16.58
N ALA A 109 3.28 11.74 16.67
CA ALA A 109 4.07 10.63 17.21
C ALA A 109 5.35 10.33 16.40
N GLY A 110 5.54 11.00 15.25
CA GLY A 110 6.71 10.84 14.40
C GLY A 110 8.03 11.34 15.02
N ASP A 111 7.97 12.27 15.95
CA ASP A 111 9.17 12.73 16.64
C ASP A 111 9.84 11.60 17.42
N ASN A 112 9.04 10.70 17.99
CA ASN A 112 9.55 9.53 18.71
C ASN A 112 10.11 8.46 17.77
N ILE A 113 9.58 8.35 16.57
CA ILE A 113 10.05 7.37 15.57
C ILE A 113 11.42 7.75 15.02
N LEU A 114 11.69 9.04 14.85
CA LEU A 114 12.97 9.53 14.34
C LEU A 114 14.08 9.45 15.39
N GLU A 115 13.75 9.45 16.69
CA GLU A 115 14.72 9.28 17.79
C GLU A 115 15.02 7.81 18.06
N GLU A 116 14.11 6.88 17.74
CA GLU A 116 14.29 5.43 17.91
C GLU A 116 14.97 4.74 16.71
N ILE A 117 15.07 5.42 15.58
CA ILE A 117 15.77 4.95 14.38
C ILE A 117 17.19 5.50 14.36
#